data_49e2284a27146d5c13d298ca7f9afe92
#
_entry.id   49e2284a27146d5c13d298ca7f9afe92
#
_cell.length_a   1.000
_cell.length_b   1.000
_cell.length_c   1.000
_cell.angle_alpha   90.00
_cell.angle_beta   90.00
_cell.angle_gamma   90.00
#
_symmetry.space_group_name_H-M   'P 1'
#
loop_
_entity.id
_entity.type
_entity.pdbx_description
1 polymer ?
#
loop_
_entity_poly.entity_id
_entity_poly.type
_entity_poly.pdbx_seq_one_letter_code
_entity_poly.pdbx_strand_id
1 'polypeptide(L)'
;MKNLIFAILFSAMSFTAYAETFTYIVPAKPEGGNAKWAQRVVKEWNKYLGNDGHKVVIRYMPGDPKKTYAKFNNELSKDGKTMIQSRGMIKYITSGDGWGGFNPKDYATIIAQNQGTFVFAKKDIPEIPAIHIGGGSETIVDAMSIVQMLCGPMDFEKLVECSKTSVRQVKGWKGSGDRRKAFLNGEIDISRDGFSHMKKTYKDGIKSGQTQVWFSHGVSINGEIKPDPSMPEKWFNTVYEKKWGQAPSGRYYDAYALILKTRSGLGKTVFIPKDSPHADMLVKSFTSLLKNKASKKHFDKKLGKYPWALGKDANDSKLAIFGAINSKELLNDVKTTREVFGEKVNIKWSQFFN
;
A
#
# COMPACT_ATOMS: atom_id res chain seq x y z
N MET A 1 69.66 -7.58 -37.58
CA MET A 1 68.59 -6.74 -37.00
C MET A 1 67.32 -7.58 -36.98
N LYS A 2 66.94 -8.09 -35.84
CA LYS A 2 65.76 -8.97 -35.67
C LYS A 2 64.64 -8.11 -35.11
N ASN A 3 63.59 -7.90 -35.90
CA ASN A 3 62.38 -7.19 -35.46
C ASN A 3 61.54 -8.14 -34.56
N LEU A 4 61.44 -7.78 -33.31
CA LEU A 4 60.57 -8.45 -32.33
C LEU A 4 59.18 -7.78 -32.40
N ILE A 5 58.22 -8.49 -33.00
CA ILE A 5 56.82 -8.08 -33.04
C ILE A 5 56.20 -8.53 -31.72
N PHE A 6 55.92 -7.59 -30.81
CA PHE A 6 55.12 -7.80 -29.60
C PHE A 6 53.63 -7.84 -29.99
N ALA A 7 53.07 -9.03 -30.10
CA ALA A 7 51.62 -9.17 -30.23
C ALA A 7 50.99 -9.03 -28.84
N ILE A 8 50.36 -7.88 -28.57
CA ILE A 8 49.54 -7.63 -27.40
C ILE A 8 48.20 -8.36 -27.64
N LEU A 9 48.07 -9.55 -27.04
CA LEU A 9 46.79 -10.23 -26.92
C LEU A 9 45.91 -9.43 -25.93
N PHE A 10 45.07 -8.54 -26.42
CA PHE A 10 43.92 -8.06 -25.69
C PHE A 10 42.93 -9.22 -25.56
N SER A 11 43.01 -9.95 -24.45
CA SER A 11 41.95 -10.85 -24.04
C SER A 11 40.72 -9.99 -23.71
N ALA A 12 39.85 -9.87 -24.69
CA ALA A 12 38.50 -9.36 -24.45
C ALA A 12 37.83 -10.34 -23.46
N MET A 13 37.89 -10.02 -22.19
CA MET A 13 37.04 -10.65 -21.20
C MET A 13 35.59 -10.27 -21.58
N SER A 14 35.01 -11.14 -22.38
CA SER A 14 33.57 -11.12 -22.60
C SER A 14 32.94 -11.37 -21.24
N PHE A 15 32.52 -10.30 -20.57
CA PHE A 15 31.59 -10.41 -19.46
C PHE A 15 30.30 -11.00 -20.04
N THR A 16 30.22 -12.31 -20.04
CA THR A 16 28.94 -12.99 -20.25
C THR A 16 28.06 -12.55 -19.09
N ALA A 17 27.15 -11.62 -19.37
CA ALA A 17 26.11 -11.26 -18.44
C ALA A 17 25.31 -12.54 -18.13
N TYR A 18 25.59 -13.16 -16.98
CA TYR A 18 24.85 -14.34 -16.56
C TYR A 18 23.39 -13.96 -16.39
N ALA A 19 22.52 -14.70 -17.07
CA ALA A 19 21.09 -14.59 -16.95
C ALA A 19 20.65 -14.85 -15.49
N GLU A 20 20.07 -13.84 -14.84
CA GLU A 20 19.70 -13.93 -13.43
C GLU A 20 18.19 -14.12 -13.27
N THR A 21 17.81 -15.00 -12.35
CA THR A 21 16.41 -15.15 -11.94
C THR A 21 16.21 -14.54 -10.56
N PHE A 22 15.34 -13.52 -10.49
CA PHE A 22 14.96 -12.85 -9.25
C PHE A 22 13.66 -13.46 -8.73
N THR A 23 13.60 -13.74 -7.44
CA THR A 23 12.38 -14.19 -6.78
C THR A 23 11.63 -13.00 -6.22
N TYR A 24 10.36 -12.86 -6.58
CA TYR A 24 9.48 -11.82 -6.04
C TYR A 24 8.41 -12.43 -5.15
N ILE A 25 8.60 -12.32 -3.83
CA ILE A 25 7.66 -12.82 -2.83
C ILE A 25 6.46 -11.89 -2.72
N VAL A 26 5.29 -12.48 -2.87
CA VAL A 26 4.01 -11.81 -2.67
C VAL A 26 3.28 -12.45 -1.49
N PRO A 27 3.15 -11.75 -0.34
CA PRO A 27 2.47 -12.27 0.85
C PRO A 27 0.94 -12.29 0.68
N ALA A 28 0.45 -12.96 -0.35
CA ALA A 28 -0.98 -13.01 -0.68
C ALA A 28 -1.30 -14.28 -1.50
N LYS A 29 -2.60 -14.65 -1.53
CA LYS A 29 -3.10 -15.64 -2.49
C LYS A 29 -3.06 -15.06 -3.91
N PRO A 30 -2.90 -15.88 -4.97
CA PRO A 30 -2.80 -15.44 -6.37
C PRO A 30 -3.95 -14.56 -6.85
N GLU A 31 -5.17 -14.74 -6.29
CA GLU A 31 -6.38 -13.99 -6.64
C GLU A 31 -6.47 -12.63 -5.93
N GLY A 32 -5.62 -12.40 -4.92
CA GLY A 32 -5.63 -11.18 -4.11
C GLY A 32 -5.21 -9.93 -4.89
N GLY A 33 -5.65 -8.75 -4.44
CA GLY A 33 -5.36 -7.48 -5.09
C GLY A 33 -3.85 -7.19 -5.20
N ASN A 34 -3.06 -7.56 -4.18
CA ASN A 34 -1.60 -7.43 -4.20
C ASN A 34 -0.96 -8.36 -5.23
N ALA A 35 -1.42 -9.61 -5.31
CA ALA A 35 -0.93 -10.56 -6.28
C ALA A 35 -1.28 -10.16 -7.72
N LYS A 36 -2.49 -9.69 -7.97
CA LYS A 36 -2.90 -9.16 -9.28
C LYS A 36 -2.09 -7.94 -9.71
N TRP A 37 -1.72 -7.08 -8.77
CA TRP A 37 -0.81 -5.97 -9.03
C TRP A 37 0.58 -6.51 -9.42
N ALA A 38 1.17 -7.39 -8.62
CA ALA A 38 2.46 -8.00 -8.89
C ALA A 38 2.50 -8.72 -10.24
N GLN A 39 1.46 -9.51 -10.58
CA GLN A 39 1.36 -10.20 -11.88
C GLN A 39 1.44 -9.22 -13.05
N ARG A 40 0.73 -8.10 -12.97
CA ARG A 40 0.74 -7.07 -14.03
C ARG A 40 2.09 -6.38 -14.13
N VAL A 41 2.69 -6.05 -12.99
CA VAL A 41 4.01 -5.43 -12.93
C VAL A 41 5.07 -6.35 -13.48
N VAL A 42 5.18 -7.57 -13.00
CA VAL A 42 6.20 -8.55 -13.42
C VAL A 42 6.06 -8.92 -14.89
N LYS A 43 4.84 -9.07 -15.39
CA LYS A 43 4.61 -9.35 -16.82
C LYS A 43 5.21 -8.27 -17.73
N GLU A 44 5.03 -7.01 -17.38
CA GLU A 44 5.59 -5.90 -18.17
C GLU A 44 7.10 -5.75 -17.90
N TRP A 45 7.53 -5.92 -16.64
CA TRP A 45 8.93 -5.76 -16.27
C TRP A 45 9.84 -6.79 -16.93
N ASN A 46 9.40 -8.04 -17.02
CA ASN A 46 10.17 -9.10 -17.69
C ASN A 46 10.44 -8.85 -19.19
N LYS A 47 9.65 -8.00 -19.84
CA LYS A 47 9.94 -7.58 -21.22
C LYS A 47 11.23 -6.74 -21.33
N TYR A 48 11.59 -6.04 -20.25
CA TYR A 48 12.79 -5.20 -20.19
C TYR A 48 13.97 -5.96 -19.61
N LEU A 49 13.74 -6.75 -18.57
CA LEU A 49 14.77 -7.61 -17.99
C LEU A 49 15.22 -8.71 -18.96
N GLY A 50 14.31 -9.21 -19.79
CA GLY A 50 14.59 -10.26 -20.77
C GLY A 50 15.58 -9.86 -21.86
N ASN A 51 15.77 -8.56 -22.13
CA ASN A 51 16.79 -8.07 -23.06
C ASN A 51 18.21 -8.45 -22.61
N ASP A 52 18.41 -8.50 -21.28
CA ASP A 52 19.70 -8.88 -20.66
C ASP A 52 19.68 -10.34 -20.15
N GLY A 53 18.69 -11.13 -20.56
CA GLY A 53 18.50 -12.51 -20.13
C GLY A 53 17.92 -12.67 -18.72
N HIS A 54 17.68 -11.57 -18.00
CA HIS A 54 17.15 -11.62 -16.64
C HIS A 54 15.64 -11.82 -16.59
N LYS A 55 15.14 -12.37 -15.48
CA LYS A 55 13.70 -12.50 -15.25
C LYS A 55 13.33 -12.41 -13.77
N VAL A 56 12.13 -11.94 -13.51
CA VAL A 56 11.47 -11.97 -12.19
C VAL A 56 10.43 -13.08 -12.18
N VAL A 57 10.44 -13.92 -11.14
CA VAL A 57 9.47 -15.00 -10.92
C VAL A 57 8.70 -14.71 -9.62
N ILE A 58 7.38 -14.76 -9.69
CA ILE A 58 6.54 -14.53 -8.51
C ILE A 58 6.43 -15.82 -7.68
N ARG A 59 6.72 -15.69 -6.38
CA ARG A 59 6.46 -16.72 -5.37
C ARG A 59 5.37 -16.23 -4.42
N TYR A 60 4.22 -16.88 -4.44
CA TYR A 60 3.13 -16.56 -3.50
C TYR A 60 3.39 -17.23 -2.15
N MET A 61 3.26 -16.44 -1.09
CA MET A 61 3.33 -16.93 0.30
C MET A 61 2.09 -16.42 1.06
N PRO A 62 0.92 -17.07 0.85
CA PRO A 62 -0.31 -16.69 1.54
C PRO A 62 -0.25 -17.05 3.03
N GLY A 63 -1.11 -16.41 3.82
CA GLY A 63 -1.19 -16.63 5.25
C GLY A 63 -0.90 -15.36 6.05
N ASP A 64 -0.31 -15.54 7.23
CA ASP A 64 0.09 -14.43 8.09
C ASP A 64 1.30 -13.69 7.48
N PRO A 65 1.17 -12.40 7.14
CA PRO A 65 2.29 -11.62 6.62
C PRO A 65 3.51 -11.61 7.57
N LYS A 66 3.29 -11.61 8.89
CA LYS A 66 4.37 -11.63 9.87
C LYS A 66 5.30 -12.83 9.68
N LYS A 67 4.74 -14.04 9.51
CA LYS A 67 5.54 -15.25 9.25
C LYS A 67 6.31 -15.15 7.94
N THR A 68 5.68 -14.56 6.90
CA THR A 68 6.34 -14.36 5.59
C THR A 68 7.51 -13.39 5.69
N TYR A 69 7.35 -12.28 6.42
CA TYR A 69 8.42 -11.31 6.60
C TYR A 69 9.54 -11.84 7.48
N ALA A 70 9.22 -12.57 8.55
CA ALA A 70 10.22 -13.25 9.37
C ALA A 70 11.07 -14.21 8.54
N LYS A 71 10.43 -15.04 7.72
CA LYS A 71 11.13 -15.96 6.81
C LYS A 71 11.97 -15.23 5.76
N PHE A 72 11.43 -14.15 5.19
CA PHE A 72 12.19 -13.31 4.26
C PHE A 72 13.43 -12.73 4.92
N ASN A 73 13.29 -12.11 6.09
CA ASN A 73 14.40 -11.49 6.82
C ASN A 73 15.47 -12.50 7.22
N ASN A 74 15.07 -13.64 7.76
CA ASN A 74 16.01 -14.60 8.35
C ASN A 74 16.68 -15.53 7.33
N GLU A 75 16.01 -15.83 6.22
CA GLU A 75 16.43 -16.85 5.28
C GLU A 75 16.50 -16.34 3.84
N LEU A 76 15.35 -15.88 3.28
CA LEU A 76 15.18 -15.77 1.83
C LEU A 76 15.88 -14.54 1.23
N SER A 77 16.13 -13.51 2.03
CA SER A 77 16.82 -12.29 1.57
C SER A 77 18.34 -12.47 1.43
N LYS A 78 18.90 -13.56 1.98
CA LYS A 78 20.35 -13.77 2.05
C LYS A 78 21.03 -14.01 0.68
N ASP A 79 20.25 -14.35 -0.32
CA ASP A 79 20.74 -14.54 -1.69
C ASP A 79 20.98 -13.23 -2.47
N GLY A 80 20.57 -12.09 -1.91
CA GLY A 80 20.64 -10.77 -2.56
C GLY A 80 19.73 -10.61 -3.80
N LYS A 81 18.99 -11.67 -4.20
CA LYS A 81 18.15 -11.74 -5.41
C LYS A 81 16.66 -11.85 -5.10
N THR A 82 16.33 -12.10 -3.86
CA THR A 82 14.92 -12.22 -3.43
C THR A 82 14.37 -10.88 -2.99
N MET A 83 13.25 -10.51 -3.59
CA MET A 83 12.48 -9.30 -3.27
C MET A 83 11.18 -9.66 -2.56
N ILE A 84 10.62 -8.75 -1.77
CA ILE A 84 9.32 -8.94 -1.12
C ILE A 84 8.42 -7.73 -1.32
N GLN A 85 7.14 -8.01 -1.61
CA GLN A 85 6.10 -6.96 -1.66
C GLN A 85 5.61 -6.61 -0.27
N SER A 86 5.42 -5.32 -0.02
CA SER A 86 4.77 -4.85 1.19
C SER A 86 3.31 -5.31 1.27
N ARG A 87 2.92 -5.74 2.47
CA ARG A 87 1.53 -6.01 2.82
C ARG A 87 1.33 -5.82 4.31
N GLY A 88 0.33 -5.04 4.68
CA GLY A 88 -0.05 -4.87 6.08
C GLY A 88 0.96 -4.06 6.91
N MET A 89 1.76 -3.18 6.29
CA MET A 89 2.73 -2.31 6.97
C MET A 89 2.12 -1.49 8.10
N ILE A 90 0.82 -1.19 8.05
CA ILE A 90 0.08 -0.58 9.16
C ILE A 90 0.20 -1.43 10.43
N LYS A 91 0.05 -2.76 10.33
CA LYS A 91 0.22 -3.65 11.49
C LYS A 91 1.63 -3.58 12.05
N TYR A 92 2.64 -3.47 11.19
CA TYR A 92 4.02 -3.28 11.61
C TYR A 92 4.14 -2.05 12.53
N ILE A 93 3.60 -0.93 12.09
CA ILE A 93 3.68 0.35 12.85
C ILE A 93 2.85 0.29 14.12
N THR A 94 1.74 -0.42 14.13
CA THR A 94 0.76 -0.35 15.22
C THR A 94 0.72 -1.58 16.14
N SER A 95 1.40 -2.67 15.81
CA SER A 95 1.41 -3.88 16.65
C SER A 95 2.67 -4.06 17.47
N GLY A 96 3.70 -3.29 17.20
CA GLY A 96 4.92 -3.21 18.01
C GLY A 96 5.72 -4.50 18.16
N ASP A 97 5.33 -5.58 17.50
CA ASP A 97 5.98 -6.87 17.67
C ASP A 97 6.98 -7.20 16.54
N GLY A 98 7.51 -6.16 15.89
CA GLY A 98 8.55 -6.21 14.85
C GLY A 98 8.51 -7.51 14.07
N TRP A 99 7.82 -7.59 12.99
CA TRP A 99 7.52 -8.75 12.17
C TRP A 99 8.66 -9.78 12.00
N GLY A 100 9.02 -10.48 13.10
CA GLY A 100 10.10 -11.45 13.13
C GLY A 100 11.47 -10.88 12.77
N GLY A 101 11.76 -9.65 13.23
CA GLY A 101 13.01 -8.93 12.96
C GLY A 101 13.02 -8.14 11.64
N PHE A 102 12.00 -8.26 10.79
CA PHE A 102 11.92 -7.47 9.57
C PHE A 102 11.64 -5.99 9.88
N ASN A 103 12.58 -5.11 9.56
CA ASN A 103 12.41 -3.67 9.65
C ASN A 103 12.52 -3.06 8.23
N PRO A 104 11.47 -2.41 7.72
CA PRO A 104 11.52 -1.83 6.37
C PRO A 104 12.63 -0.81 6.15
N LYS A 105 13.15 -0.18 7.22
CA LYS A 105 14.29 0.75 7.14
C LYS A 105 15.59 0.09 6.71
N ASP A 106 15.72 -1.23 6.96
CA ASP A 106 16.94 -2.00 6.68
C ASP A 106 16.99 -2.52 5.24
N TYR A 107 15.96 -2.26 4.45
CA TYR A 107 15.84 -2.73 3.07
C TYR A 107 15.80 -1.56 2.09
N ALA A 108 16.43 -1.73 0.94
CA ALA A 108 16.27 -0.84 -0.19
C ALA A 108 14.88 -1.01 -0.82
N THR A 109 14.31 0.08 -1.28
CA THR A 109 13.06 0.07 -2.04
C THR A 109 13.36 0.16 -3.53
N ILE A 110 12.95 -0.86 -4.30
CA ILE A 110 13.12 -0.87 -5.76
C ILE A 110 12.07 0.02 -6.41
N ILE A 111 10.81 -0.28 -6.14
CA ILE A 111 9.64 0.40 -6.69
C ILE A 111 8.59 0.57 -5.61
N ALA A 112 7.86 1.66 -5.70
CA ALA A 112 6.62 1.89 -4.95
C ALA A 112 5.58 2.52 -5.87
N GLN A 113 4.32 2.14 -5.72
CA GLN A 113 3.19 2.82 -6.34
C GLN A 113 2.19 3.22 -5.28
N ASN A 114 1.98 4.52 -5.13
CA ASN A 114 1.08 5.08 -4.14
C ASN A 114 -0.35 5.03 -4.68
N GLN A 115 -1.10 4.01 -4.28
CA GLN A 115 -2.48 3.81 -4.74
C GLN A 115 -3.49 4.33 -3.72
N GLY A 116 -4.43 5.14 -4.21
CA GLY A 116 -5.60 5.54 -3.46
C GLY A 116 -6.64 4.43 -3.33
N THR A 117 -7.56 4.66 -2.43
CA THR A 117 -8.76 3.82 -2.27
C THR A 117 -9.99 4.71 -2.13
N PHE A 118 -11.12 4.20 -2.61
CA PHE A 118 -12.40 4.86 -2.62
C PHE A 118 -13.32 4.21 -1.60
N VAL A 119 -14.11 5.02 -0.92
CA VAL A 119 -15.22 4.59 -0.09
C VAL A 119 -16.49 4.68 -0.92
N PHE A 120 -17.18 3.56 -1.03
CA PHE A 120 -18.46 3.42 -1.73
C PHE A 120 -19.57 3.32 -0.71
N ALA A 121 -20.65 4.03 -0.95
CA ALA A 121 -21.85 3.96 -0.13
C ALA A 121 -23.05 3.60 -1.02
N LYS A 122 -24.09 3.06 -0.40
CA LYS A 122 -25.43 2.99 -1.01
C LYS A 122 -25.92 4.42 -1.27
N LYS A 123 -26.90 4.56 -2.16
CA LYS A 123 -27.52 5.87 -2.44
C LYS A 123 -28.00 6.53 -1.16
N ASP A 124 -28.77 5.79 -0.41
CA ASP A 124 -29.34 6.22 0.86
C ASP A 124 -28.53 5.60 2.00
N ILE A 125 -27.69 6.42 2.65
CA ILE A 125 -26.89 6.00 3.78
C ILE A 125 -27.77 6.10 5.03
N PRO A 126 -28.03 5.00 5.76
CA PRO A 126 -28.79 5.06 6.98
C PRO A 126 -28.07 5.89 8.06
N GLU A 127 -28.80 6.36 9.07
CA GLU A 127 -28.25 7.13 10.20
C GLU A 127 -27.10 6.37 10.88
N ILE A 128 -27.28 5.06 11.09
CA ILE A 128 -26.26 4.15 11.64
C ILE A 128 -25.89 3.12 10.58
N PRO A 129 -24.99 3.43 9.65
CA PRO A 129 -24.66 2.52 8.56
C PRO A 129 -23.88 1.28 9.03
N ALA A 130 -24.15 0.16 8.39
CA ALA A 130 -23.38 -1.06 8.57
C ALA A 130 -22.06 -0.97 7.81
N ILE A 131 -20.95 -1.12 8.53
CA ILE A 131 -19.60 -1.12 7.96
C ILE A 131 -18.85 -2.41 8.33
N HIS A 132 -17.99 -2.85 7.45
CA HIS A 132 -17.13 -3.99 7.76
C HIS A 132 -15.91 -3.58 8.58
N ILE A 133 -15.78 -4.17 9.77
CA ILE A 133 -14.60 -4.07 10.62
C ILE A 133 -13.99 -5.46 10.81
N GLY A 134 -12.71 -5.57 10.60
CA GLY A 134 -11.97 -6.82 10.79
C GLY A 134 -11.37 -7.39 9.49
N GLY A 135 -10.66 -8.52 9.60
CA GLY A 135 -9.94 -9.12 8.48
C GLY A 135 -8.63 -8.44 8.09
N GLY A 136 -8.27 -7.33 8.73
CA GLY A 136 -7.03 -6.58 8.55
C GLY A 136 -7.16 -5.16 9.08
N SER A 137 -6.06 -4.62 9.62
CA SER A 137 -5.95 -3.24 10.13
C SER A 137 -6.27 -2.15 9.07
N GLU A 138 -6.44 -2.54 7.83
CA GLU A 138 -6.76 -1.63 6.73
C GLU A 138 -8.19 -1.07 6.80
N THR A 139 -9.11 -1.74 7.50
CA THR A 139 -10.51 -1.28 7.65
C THR A 139 -10.65 -0.14 8.65
N ILE A 140 -9.67 0.05 9.52
CA ILE A 140 -9.66 1.15 10.50
C ILE A 140 -9.63 2.52 9.81
N VAL A 141 -8.83 2.70 8.78
CA VAL A 141 -8.80 3.95 8.00
C VAL A 141 -10.19 4.31 7.48
N ASP A 142 -10.90 3.28 6.98
CA ASP A 142 -12.24 3.45 6.46
C ASP A 142 -13.21 3.84 7.59
N ALA A 143 -13.16 3.12 8.72
CA ALA A 143 -14.02 3.41 9.88
C ALA A 143 -13.78 4.82 10.45
N MET A 144 -12.52 5.22 10.63
CA MET A 144 -12.17 6.54 11.15
C MET A 144 -12.68 7.67 10.24
N SER A 145 -12.51 7.54 8.93
CA SER A 145 -13.01 8.53 7.98
C SER A 145 -14.55 8.58 7.92
N ILE A 146 -15.19 7.42 8.00
CA ILE A 146 -16.66 7.34 8.03
C ILE A 146 -17.20 8.01 9.30
N VAL A 147 -16.61 7.74 10.46
CA VAL A 147 -16.99 8.40 11.73
C VAL A 147 -16.85 9.92 11.63
N GLN A 148 -15.71 10.42 11.13
CA GLN A 148 -15.54 11.85 10.91
C GLN A 148 -16.62 12.44 9.97
N MET A 149 -16.95 11.72 8.89
CA MET A 149 -18.01 12.13 7.98
C MET A 149 -19.40 12.16 8.62
N LEU A 150 -19.67 11.29 9.58
CA LEU A 150 -20.97 11.20 10.25
C LEU A 150 -21.07 12.17 11.43
N CYS A 151 -20.03 12.22 12.26
CA CYS A 151 -20.05 12.94 13.54
C CYS A 151 -19.60 14.41 13.43
N GLY A 152 -18.81 14.75 12.41
CA GLY A 152 -18.37 16.14 12.17
C GLY A 152 -17.14 16.55 12.95
N PRO A 153 -16.94 17.88 13.05
CA PRO A 153 -15.78 18.47 13.71
C PRO A 153 -15.96 18.47 15.24
N MET A 154 -15.49 17.42 15.87
CA MET A 154 -15.49 17.24 17.32
C MET A 154 -14.07 17.05 17.82
N ASP A 155 -13.86 17.25 19.13
CA ASP A 155 -12.61 16.88 19.79
C ASP A 155 -12.38 15.35 19.74
N PHE A 156 -11.16 14.93 20.08
CA PHE A 156 -10.75 13.53 19.97
C PHE A 156 -11.64 12.59 20.80
N GLU A 157 -11.92 12.95 22.02
CA GLU A 157 -12.70 12.16 22.99
C GLU A 157 -14.14 11.97 22.53
N LYS A 158 -14.76 13.03 22.02
CA LYS A 158 -16.13 12.97 21.46
C LYS A 158 -16.20 12.16 20.18
N LEU A 159 -15.18 12.24 19.30
CA LEU A 159 -15.11 11.37 18.10
C LEU A 159 -14.91 9.91 18.48
N VAL A 160 -14.11 9.61 19.51
CA VAL A 160 -13.96 8.26 20.06
C VAL A 160 -15.30 7.74 20.59
N GLU A 161 -16.07 8.56 21.32
CA GLU A 161 -17.39 8.16 21.80
C GLU A 161 -18.39 7.99 20.64
N CYS A 162 -18.42 8.94 19.70
CA CYS A 162 -19.25 8.83 18.50
C CYS A 162 -18.92 7.56 17.68
N SER A 163 -17.67 7.11 17.67
CA SER A 163 -17.27 5.87 16.98
C SER A 163 -17.99 4.63 17.50
N LYS A 164 -18.45 4.64 18.75
CA LYS A 164 -19.16 3.49 19.36
C LYS A 164 -20.59 3.35 18.87
N THR A 165 -21.22 4.45 18.50
CA THR A 165 -22.66 4.52 18.22
C THR A 165 -23.01 4.88 16.78
N SER A 166 -22.13 5.60 16.08
CA SER A 166 -22.41 6.14 14.74
C SER A 166 -22.35 5.10 13.62
N VAL A 167 -21.83 3.90 13.88
CA VAL A 167 -21.70 2.83 12.88
C VAL A 167 -22.01 1.47 13.46
N ARG A 168 -22.72 0.63 12.71
CA ARG A 168 -22.92 -0.77 13.03
C ARG A 168 -21.76 -1.60 12.50
N GLN A 169 -20.95 -2.14 13.39
CA GLN A 169 -19.79 -2.95 13.01
C GLN A 169 -20.19 -4.36 12.63
N VAL A 170 -19.84 -4.81 11.42
CA VAL A 170 -20.07 -6.18 10.96
C VAL A 170 -18.72 -6.88 10.78
N LYS A 171 -18.59 -8.09 11.34
CA LYS A 171 -17.38 -8.92 11.33
C LYS A 171 -17.64 -10.22 10.58
N GLY A 172 -16.58 -10.99 10.28
CA GLY A 172 -16.71 -12.36 9.76
C GLY A 172 -16.14 -12.59 8.36
N TRP A 173 -15.94 -11.56 7.57
CA TRP A 173 -15.34 -11.71 6.23
C TRP A 173 -13.81 -11.67 6.25
N LYS A 174 -13.21 -12.64 5.57
CA LYS A 174 -11.74 -12.84 5.57
C LYS A 174 -11.00 -12.01 4.52
N GLY A 175 -11.70 -11.38 3.57
CA GLY A 175 -11.06 -10.70 2.48
C GLY A 175 -11.91 -9.66 1.75
N SER A 176 -11.27 -8.87 0.89
CA SER A 176 -11.95 -7.83 0.10
C SER A 176 -13.00 -8.38 -0.88
N GLY A 177 -12.87 -9.65 -1.27
CA GLY A 177 -13.87 -10.32 -2.11
C GLY A 177 -15.19 -10.49 -1.39
N ASP A 178 -15.13 -11.02 -0.16
CA ASP A 178 -16.32 -11.27 0.66
C ASP A 178 -17.00 -9.96 1.04
N ARG A 179 -16.22 -8.94 1.43
CA ARG A 179 -16.75 -7.60 1.71
C ARG A 179 -17.47 -6.98 0.51
N ARG A 180 -16.94 -7.16 -0.71
CA ARG A 180 -17.63 -6.70 -1.92
C ARG A 180 -18.96 -7.38 -2.13
N LYS A 181 -19.00 -8.70 -1.95
CA LYS A 181 -20.26 -9.46 -2.04
C LYS A 181 -21.26 -8.96 -1.01
N ALA A 182 -20.84 -8.82 0.24
CA ALA A 182 -21.67 -8.31 1.33
C ALA A 182 -22.26 -6.91 1.01
N PHE A 183 -21.46 -6.01 0.44
CA PHE A 183 -21.93 -4.70 0.00
C PHE A 183 -22.94 -4.80 -1.15
N LEU A 184 -22.67 -5.62 -2.16
CA LEU A 184 -23.57 -5.78 -3.29
C LEU A 184 -24.89 -6.43 -2.87
N ASN A 185 -24.84 -7.38 -1.93
CA ASN A 185 -26.03 -8.05 -1.35
C ASN A 185 -26.79 -7.18 -0.32
N GLY A 186 -26.28 -6.00 0.07
CA GLY A 186 -26.93 -5.14 1.07
C GLY A 186 -26.70 -5.54 2.53
N GLU A 187 -25.74 -6.42 2.81
CA GLU A 187 -25.37 -6.82 4.18
C GLU A 187 -24.57 -5.71 4.89
N ILE A 188 -23.92 -4.84 4.14
CA ILE A 188 -23.27 -3.61 4.60
C ILE A 188 -23.62 -2.43 3.68
N ASP A 189 -23.67 -1.23 4.25
CA ASP A 189 -24.08 0.00 3.58
C ASP A 189 -22.89 0.74 2.95
N ILE A 190 -21.70 0.52 3.51
CA ILE A 190 -20.46 1.19 3.09
C ILE A 190 -19.36 0.15 2.86
N SER A 191 -18.66 0.28 1.74
CA SER A 191 -17.53 -0.56 1.38
C SER A 191 -16.38 0.29 0.86
N ARG A 192 -15.21 -0.31 0.66
CA ARG A 192 -14.07 0.35 0.05
C ARG A 192 -13.38 -0.53 -0.98
N ASP A 193 -12.79 0.09 -1.98
CA ASP A 193 -11.94 -0.61 -2.94
C ASP A 193 -11.02 0.35 -3.70
N GLY A 194 -10.08 -0.21 -4.47
CA GLY A 194 -9.22 0.56 -5.36
C GLY A 194 -9.87 0.80 -6.73
N PHE A 195 -9.22 1.66 -7.51
CA PHE A 195 -9.63 2.10 -8.83
C PHE A 195 -10.08 0.99 -9.80
N SER A 196 -9.37 -0.14 -9.83
CA SER A 196 -9.72 -1.24 -10.74
C SER A 196 -11.07 -1.88 -10.43
N HIS A 197 -11.48 -1.90 -9.15
CA HIS A 197 -12.78 -2.42 -8.73
C HIS A 197 -13.88 -1.39 -8.91
N MET A 198 -13.60 -0.10 -8.76
CA MET A 198 -14.53 0.96 -9.12
C MET A 198 -15.01 0.78 -10.55
N LYS A 199 -14.09 0.58 -11.50
CA LYS A 199 -14.40 0.40 -12.92
C LYS A 199 -15.04 -0.93 -13.31
N LYS A 200 -14.94 -1.95 -12.46
CA LYS A 200 -15.47 -3.30 -12.78
C LYS A 200 -16.68 -3.64 -11.93
N THR A 201 -16.48 -3.63 -10.61
CA THR A 201 -17.45 -4.21 -9.66
C THR A 201 -18.57 -3.24 -9.33
N TYR A 202 -18.23 -1.96 -9.22
CA TYR A 202 -19.20 -0.93 -8.80
C TYR A 202 -19.76 -0.12 -9.98
N LYS A 203 -19.27 -0.36 -11.20
CA LYS A 203 -19.61 0.41 -12.40
C LYS A 203 -21.12 0.54 -12.63
N ASP A 204 -21.81 -0.58 -12.58
CA ASP A 204 -23.25 -0.61 -12.90
C ASP A 204 -24.09 0.02 -11.80
N GLY A 205 -23.74 -0.22 -10.53
CA GLY A 205 -24.37 0.45 -9.39
C GLY A 205 -24.14 1.96 -9.37
N ILE A 206 -22.94 2.42 -9.78
CA ILE A 206 -22.65 3.86 -9.92
C ILE A 206 -23.45 4.45 -11.07
N LYS A 207 -23.52 3.76 -12.21
CA LYS A 207 -24.28 4.23 -13.38
C LYS A 207 -25.79 4.32 -13.10
N SER A 208 -26.34 3.36 -12.35
CA SER A 208 -27.77 3.36 -11.96
C SER A 208 -28.08 4.30 -10.78
N GLY A 209 -27.07 4.87 -10.14
CA GLY A 209 -27.23 5.71 -8.93
C GLY A 209 -27.51 4.92 -7.65
N GLN A 210 -27.54 3.59 -7.67
CA GLN A 210 -27.72 2.75 -6.48
C GLN A 210 -26.50 2.74 -5.56
N THR A 211 -25.32 3.01 -6.13
CA THR A 211 -24.04 3.09 -5.43
C THR A 211 -23.37 4.42 -5.79
N GLN A 212 -22.81 5.09 -4.82
CA GLN A 212 -22.03 6.29 -5.05
C GLN A 212 -20.57 6.10 -4.62
N VAL A 213 -19.64 6.80 -5.27
CA VAL A 213 -18.33 7.07 -4.69
C VAL A 213 -18.55 8.20 -3.67
N TRP A 214 -18.52 7.84 -2.39
CA TRP A 214 -18.75 8.83 -1.33
C TRP A 214 -17.55 9.76 -1.25
N PHE A 215 -16.36 9.18 -1.02
CA PHE A 215 -15.10 9.91 -1.09
C PHE A 215 -13.91 8.98 -1.42
N SER A 216 -12.79 9.60 -1.70
CA SER A 216 -11.47 8.97 -1.83
C SER A 216 -10.61 9.36 -0.64
N HIS A 217 -9.83 8.43 -0.10
CA HIS A 217 -8.84 8.76 0.93
C HIS A 217 -7.67 9.60 0.39
N GLY A 218 -7.52 9.72 -0.93
CA GLY A 218 -6.34 10.31 -1.55
C GLY A 218 -5.17 9.33 -1.64
N VAL A 219 -3.99 9.86 -1.91
CA VAL A 219 -2.73 9.13 -2.05
C VAL A 219 -1.63 9.75 -1.19
N SER A 220 -0.73 8.94 -0.64
CA SER A 220 0.44 9.47 0.07
C SER A 220 1.57 9.68 -0.93
N ILE A 221 2.05 10.91 -1.06
CA ILE A 221 3.19 11.30 -1.92
C ILE A 221 4.19 12.02 -1.03
N ASN A 222 5.39 11.51 -0.92
CA ASN A 222 6.46 12.08 -0.08
C ASN A 222 6.03 12.34 1.37
N GLY A 223 5.24 11.42 1.94
CA GLY A 223 4.74 11.53 3.31
C GLY A 223 3.54 12.46 3.50
N GLU A 224 3.05 13.13 2.45
CA GLU A 224 1.84 13.95 2.48
C GLU A 224 0.66 13.25 1.82
N ILE A 225 -0.55 13.51 2.30
CA ILE A 225 -1.79 13.04 1.66
C ILE A 225 -2.24 14.06 0.64
N LYS A 226 -2.32 13.63 -0.61
CA LYS A 226 -2.79 14.45 -1.74
C LYS A 226 -4.10 13.88 -2.28
N PRO A 227 -4.90 14.69 -3.00
CA PRO A 227 -6.09 14.21 -3.71
C PRO A 227 -5.78 13.01 -4.61
N ASP A 228 -6.73 12.07 -4.73
CA ASP A 228 -6.59 10.97 -5.68
C ASP A 228 -6.63 11.50 -7.12
N PRO A 229 -5.61 11.23 -7.95
CA PRO A 229 -5.54 11.78 -9.30
C PRO A 229 -6.66 11.29 -10.24
N SER A 230 -7.39 10.25 -9.84
CA SER A 230 -8.49 9.71 -10.65
C SER A 230 -9.83 10.39 -10.36
N MET A 231 -9.99 10.98 -9.16
CA MET A 231 -11.22 11.69 -8.70
C MET A 231 -10.84 12.71 -7.62
N PRO A 232 -10.12 13.79 -7.96
CA PRO A 232 -9.64 14.76 -6.97
C PRO A 232 -10.79 15.48 -6.24
N GLU A 233 -11.92 15.67 -6.90
CA GLU A 233 -13.13 16.28 -6.33
C GLU A 233 -13.80 15.41 -5.26
N LYS A 234 -13.48 14.14 -5.21
CA LYS A 234 -13.94 13.19 -4.20
C LYS A 234 -12.94 12.97 -3.06
N TRP A 235 -11.90 13.78 -2.97
CA TRP A 235 -10.96 13.68 -1.86
C TRP A 235 -11.66 13.89 -0.52
N PHE A 236 -11.34 13.06 0.48
CA PHE A 236 -11.98 13.07 1.79
C PHE A 236 -12.03 14.49 2.40
N ASN A 237 -10.91 15.21 2.39
CA ASN A 237 -10.85 16.55 2.97
C ASN A 237 -11.81 17.52 2.26
N THR A 238 -11.85 17.47 0.93
CA THR A 238 -12.77 18.33 0.14
C THR A 238 -14.24 17.98 0.41
N VAL A 239 -14.58 16.69 0.50
CA VAL A 239 -15.95 16.25 0.77
C VAL A 239 -16.36 16.56 2.21
N TYR A 240 -15.42 16.40 3.15
CA TYR A 240 -15.63 16.76 4.55
C TYR A 240 -15.85 18.26 4.72
N GLU A 241 -14.98 19.11 4.15
CA GLU A 241 -15.08 20.56 4.19
C GLU A 241 -16.39 21.05 3.58
N LYS A 242 -16.80 20.48 2.45
CA LYS A 242 -18.10 20.79 1.84
C LYS A 242 -19.28 20.47 2.76
N LYS A 243 -19.18 19.40 3.57
CA LYS A 243 -20.25 18.99 4.48
C LYS A 243 -20.28 19.82 5.75
N TRP A 244 -19.11 20.13 6.31
CA TRP A 244 -18.98 20.67 7.66
C TRP A 244 -18.50 22.13 7.72
N GLY A 245 -18.20 22.76 6.56
CA GLY A 245 -17.74 24.13 6.47
C GLY A 245 -16.28 24.38 6.88
N GLN A 246 -15.55 23.33 7.27
CA GLN A 246 -14.15 23.43 7.68
C GLN A 246 -13.38 22.15 7.30
N ALA A 247 -12.07 22.29 7.07
CA ALA A 247 -11.21 21.14 6.80
C ALA A 247 -11.09 20.20 8.01
N PRO A 248 -10.92 18.87 7.80
CA PRO A 248 -10.71 17.95 8.91
C PRO A 248 -9.37 18.24 9.58
N SER A 249 -9.36 18.25 10.92
CA SER A 249 -8.18 18.57 11.73
C SER A 249 -8.26 17.92 13.11
N GLY A 250 -7.22 18.11 13.91
CA GLY A 250 -7.13 17.64 15.29
C GLY A 250 -6.65 16.20 15.42
N ARG A 251 -6.46 15.75 16.67
CA ARG A 251 -5.80 14.48 17.03
C ARG A 251 -6.41 13.25 16.34
N TYR A 252 -7.73 13.19 16.18
CA TYR A 252 -8.39 12.06 15.53
C TYR A 252 -8.06 12.00 14.02
N TYR A 253 -8.04 13.18 13.37
CA TYR A 253 -7.62 13.28 11.97
C TYR A 253 -6.12 12.95 11.81
N ASP A 254 -5.27 13.39 12.72
CA ASP A 254 -3.83 13.10 12.68
C ASP A 254 -3.56 11.61 12.81
N ALA A 255 -4.26 10.91 13.70
CA ALA A 255 -4.21 9.46 13.84
C ALA A 255 -4.69 8.75 12.55
N TYR A 256 -5.79 9.19 11.97
CA TYR A 256 -6.27 8.71 10.67
C TYR A 256 -5.23 8.95 9.57
N ALA A 257 -4.67 10.15 9.49
CA ALA A 257 -3.70 10.54 8.47
C ALA A 257 -2.41 9.71 8.57
N LEU A 258 -1.91 9.43 9.77
CA LEU A 258 -0.74 8.58 9.97
C LEU A 258 -0.98 7.16 9.45
N ILE A 259 -2.11 6.56 9.79
CA ILE A 259 -2.45 5.21 9.32
C ILE A 259 -2.62 5.21 7.79
N LEU A 260 -3.26 6.24 7.24
CA LEU A 260 -3.46 6.37 5.80
C LEU A 260 -2.13 6.56 5.04
N LYS A 261 -1.23 7.41 5.52
CA LYS A 261 0.12 7.61 4.93
C LYS A 261 0.86 6.27 4.81
N THR A 262 0.85 5.50 5.88
CA THR A 262 1.48 4.16 5.88
C THR A 262 0.82 3.20 4.91
N ARG A 263 -0.51 3.18 4.88
CA ARG A 263 -1.28 2.28 4.01
C ARG A 263 -1.09 2.63 2.53
N SER A 264 -1.21 3.90 2.18
CA SER A 264 -1.15 4.37 0.80
C SER A 264 0.30 4.40 0.30
N GLY A 265 1.23 4.93 1.09
CA GLY A 265 2.62 5.12 0.68
C GLY A 265 3.46 3.85 0.68
N LEU A 266 3.12 2.86 1.53
CA LEU A 266 3.82 1.58 1.60
C LEU A 266 3.02 0.39 1.05
N GLY A 267 1.82 0.63 0.51
CA GLY A 267 0.89 -0.45 0.15
C GLY A 267 1.31 -1.29 -1.07
N LYS A 268 2.09 -0.72 -1.98
CA LYS A 268 2.60 -1.35 -3.21
C LYS A 268 4.10 -1.11 -3.35
N THR A 269 4.84 -1.40 -2.31
CA THR A 269 6.29 -1.24 -2.24
C THR A 269 6.97 -2.58 -2.38
N VAL A 270 8.10 -2.62 -3.08
CA VAL A 270 8.94 -3.81 -3.26
C VAL A 270 10.28 -3.55 -2.62
N PHE A 271 10.64 -4.40 -1.68
CA PHE A 271 11.88 -4.36 -0.92
C PHE A 271 12.87 -5.41 -1.40
N ILE A 272 14.16 -5.08 -1.33
CA ILE A 272 15.30 -5.98 -1.53
C ILE A 272 16.32 -5.72 -0.42
N PRO A 273 17.22 -6.67 -0.07
CA PRO A 273 18.32 -6.36 0.84
C PRO A 273 19.06 -5.09 0.43
N LYS A 274 19.44 -4.27 1.41
CA LYS A 274 20.06 -2.96 1.16
C LYS A 274 21.44 -3.08 0.47
N ASP A 275 22.12 -4.18 0.73
CA ASP A 275 23.43 -4.56 0.18
C ASP A 275 23.35 -5.40 -1.09
N SER A 276 22.15 -5.60 -1.64
CA SER A 276 21.97 -6.34 -2.89
C SER A 276 22.73 -5.66 -4.04
N PRO A 277 23.62 -6.36 -4.74
CA PRO A 277 24.34 -5.83 -5.91
C PRO A 277 23.42 -5.59 -7.11
N HIS A 278 22.18 -6.07 -7.04
CA HIS A 278 21.21 -6.01 -8.13
C HIS A 278 20.21 -4.85 -8.01
N ALA A 279 20.18 -4.14 -6.87
CA ALA A 279 19.17 -3.11 -6.61
C ALA A 279 19.13 -2.03 -7.71
N ASP A 280 20.28 -1.49 -8.08
CA ASP A 280 20.40 -0.42 -9.09
C ASP A 280 19.98 -0.89 -10.48
N MET A 281 20.37 -2.11 -10.87
CA MET A 281 19.98 -2.72 -12.15
C MET A 281 18.46 -2.87 -12.23
N LEU A 282 17.84 -3.38 -11.16
CA LEU A 282 16.39 -3.56 -11.07
C LEU A 282 15.66 -2.21 -11.15
N VAL A 283 16.16 -1.17 -10.46
CA VAL A 283 15.63 0.20 -10.54
C VAL A 283 15.76 0.76 -11.96
N LYS A 284 16.94 0.64 -12.60
CA LYS A 284 17.18 1.11 -13.96
C LYS A 284 16.26 0.44 -14.97
N SER A 285 16.11 -0.88 -14.90
CA SER A 285 15.22 -1.64 -15.80
C SER A 285 13.76 -1.18 -15.66
N PHE A 286 13.29 -0.97 -14.42
CA PHE A 286 11.93 -0.48 -14.19
C PHE A 286 11.75 0.98 -14.61
N THR A 287 12.78 1.81 -14.46
CA THR A 287 12.79 3.19 -14.98
C THR A 287 12.62 3.20 -16.50
N SER A 288 13.34 2.33 -17.21
CA SER A 288 13.21 2.17 -18.67
C SER A 288 11.81 1.72 -19.07
N LEU A 289 11.23 0.79 -18.32
CA LEU A 289 9.83 0.35 -18.48
C LEU A 289 8.85 1.54 -18.37
N LEU A 290 8.98 2.39 -17.37
CA LEU A 290 8.08 3.54 -17.17
C LEU A 290 8.29 4.66 -18.22
N LYS A 291 9.49 4.80 -18.79
CA LYS A 291 9.75 5.72 -19.92
C LYS A 291 9.07 5.26 -21.22
N ASN A 292 8.79 3.98 -21.35
CA ASN A 292 8.07 3.46 -22.51
C ASN A 292 6.59 3.85 -22.45
N LYS A 293 6.14 4.65 -23.41
CA LYS A 293 4.77 5.18 -23.46
C LYS A 293 3.69 4.07 -23.48
N ALA A 294 3.95 2.95 -24.18
CA ALA A 294 2.98 1.84 -24.28
C ALA A 294 2.81 1.12 -22.94
N SER A 295 3.92 0.80 -22.26
CA SER A 295 3.93 0.17 -20.94
C SER A 295 3.30 1.08 -19.88
N LYS A 296 3.63 2.39 -19.89
CA LYS A 296 3.01 3.37 -19.01
C LYS A 296 1.50 3.45 -19.24
N LYS A 297 1.06 3.56 -20.49
CA LYS A 297 -0.37 3.58 -20.85
C LYS A 297 -1.07 2.29 -20.40
N HIS A 298 -0.39 1.13 -20.49
CA HIS A 298 -0.92 -0.13 -20.00
C HIS A 298 -1.14 -0.08 -18.46
N PHE A 299 -0.16 0.40 -17.70
CA PHE A 299 -0.30 0.55 -16.25
C PHE A 299 -1.39 1.54 -15.88
N ASP A 300 -1.43 2.72 -16.50
CA ASP A 300 -2.46 3.74 -16.26
C ASP A 300 -3.89 3.17 -16.48
N LYS A 301 -4.05 2.35 -17.53
CA LYS A 301 -5.33 1.68 -17.82
C LYS A 301 -5.70 0.61 -16.79
N LYS A 302 -4.73 -0.17 -16.30
CA LYS A 302 -4.98 -1.36 -15.46
C LYS A 302 -4.85 -1.10 -13.98
N LEU A 303 -3.99 -0.17 -13.58
CA LEU A 303 -3.65 0.11 -12.18
C LEU A 303 -4.12 1.49 -11.73
N GLY A 304 -4.45 2.39 -12.67
CA GLY A 304 -4.75 3.80 -12.43
C GLY A 304 -3.55 4.70 -12.68
N LYS A 305 -3.78 6.00 -12.89
CA LYS A 305 -2.74 7.01 -13.12
C LYS A 305 -2.04 7.43 -11.82
N TYR A 306 -1.61 6.45 -11.05
CA TYR A 306 -0.94 6.69 -9.77
C TYR A 306 0.55 6.92 -9.96
N PRO A 307 1.14 7.79 -9.13
CA PRO A 307 2.57 8.05 -9.18
C PRO A 307 3.39 6.81 -8.80
N TRP A 308 4.52 6.67 -9.46
CA TRP A 308 5.55 5.70 -9.13
C TRP A 308 6.72 6.43 -8.49
N ALA A 309 7.26 5.85 -7.43
CA ALA A 309 8.53 6.22 -6.86
C ALA A 309 9.51 5.05 -7.03
N LEU A 310 10.76 5.34 -7.38
CA LEU A 310 11.77 4.34 -7.70
C LEU A 310 13.05 4.59 -6.91
N GLY A 311 13.73 3.54 -6.51
CA GLY A 311 15.04 3.59 -5.88
C GLY A 311 15.11 4.64 -4.76
N LYS A 312 15.93 5.67 -4.93
CA LYS A 312 16.12 6.73 -3.93
C LYS A 312 14.81 7.41 -3.55
N ASP A 313 14.00 7.84 -4.53
CA ASP A 313 12.73 8.55 -4.25
C ASP A 313 11.76 7.66 -3.45
N ALA A 314 11.72 6.36 -3.75
CA ALA A 314 10.91 5.41 -3.00
C ALA A 314 11.45 5.17 -1.58
N ASN A 315 12.76 5.16 -1.39
CA ASN A 315 13.39 5.10 -0.07
C ASN A 315 13.09 6.35 0.75
N ASP A 316 13.24 7.53 0.17
CA ASP A 316 12.98 8.80 0.83
C ASP A 316 11.51 8.90 1.25
N SER A 317 10.57 8.52 0.36
CA SER A 317 9.14 8.44 0.69
C SER A 317 8.86 7.47 1.85
N LYS A 318 9.54 6.31 1.87
CA LYS A 318 9.46 5.35 2.97
C LYS A 318 9.95 5.97 4.29
N LEU A 319 11.12 6.60 4.27
CA LEU A 319 11.71 7.23 5.45
C LEU A 319 10.85 8.38 5.98
N ALA A 320 10.26 9.19 5.09
CA ALA A 320 9.34 10.26 5.47
C ALA A 320 8.10 9.72 6.21
N ILE A 321 7.56 8.58 5.78
CA ILE A 321 6.43 7.93 6.47
C ILE A 321 6.83 7.48 7.87
N PHE A 322 8.01 6.86 8.02
CA PHE A 322 8.51 6.46 9.35
C PHE A 322 8.90 7.66 10.23
N GLY A 323 9.44 8.74 9.64
CA GLY A 323 9.75 9.98 10.34
C GLY A 323 8.51 10.73 10.85
N ALA A 324 7.36 10.52 10.22
CA ALA A 324 6.09 11.06 10.68
C ALA A 324 5.57 10.38 11.97
N ILE A 325 6.18 9.26 12.38
CA ILE A 325 5.92 8.60 13.67
C ILE A 325 6.85 9.23 14.72
N ASN A 326 6.52 10.42 15.14
CA ASN A 326 7.40 11.26 15.98
C ASN A 326 6.84 11.55 17.38
N SER A 327 5.66 11.03 17.72
CA SER A 327 4.97 11.30 18.97
C SER A 327 4.36 10.04 19.58
N LYS A 328 4.64 9.82 20.87
CA LYS A 328 3.96 8.78 21.67
C LYS A 328 2.46 9.05 21.78
N GLU A 329 2.08 10.31 21.89
CA GLU A 329 0.68 10.73 21.94
C GLU A 329 -0.06 10.31 20.68
N LEU A 330 0.46 10.64 19.49
CA LEU A 330 -0.13 10.24 18.20
C LEU A 330 -0.29 8.73 18.08
N LEU A 331 0.69 7.95 18.54
CA LEU A 331 0.57 6.49 18.55
C LEU A 331 -0.44 5.97 19.57
N ASN A 332 -0.61 6.65 20.72
CA ASN A 332 -1.67 6.34 21.67
C ASN A 332 -3.06 6.64 21.07
N ASP A 333 -3.20 7.73 20.33
CA ASP A 333 -4.43 8.07 19.63
C ASP A 333 -4.77 7.01 18.57
N VAL A 334 -3.77 6.56 17.81
CA VAL A 334 -3.91 5.42 16.88
C VAL A 334 -4.33 4.14 17.62
N LYS A 335 -3.76 3.87 18.79
CA LYS A 335 -4.13 2.73 19.62
C LYS A 335 -5.58 2.84 20.08
N THR A 336 -5.95 3.95 20.69
CA THR A 336 -7.30 4.20 21.21
C THR A 336 -8.36 4.07 20.11
N THR A 337 -8.14 4.71 18.96
CA THR A 337 -9.07 4.60 17.83
C THR A 337 -9.22 3.18 17.31
N ARG A 338 -8.18 2.36 17.34
CA ARG A 338 -8.26 0.95 16.93
C ARG A 338 -8.98 0.07 17.94
N GLU A 339 -8.75 0.33 19.23
CA GLU A 339 -9.38 -0.43 20.31
C GLU A 339 -10.90 -0.22 20.36
N VAL A 340 -11.37 0.99 20.06
CA VAL A 340 -12.80 1.29 19.90
C VAL A 340 -13.47 0.39 18.83
N PHE A 341 -12.75 0.08 17.76
CA PHE A 341 -13.23 -0.85 16.74
C PHE A 341 -12.92 -2.32 17.04
N GLY A 342 -12.54 -2.63 18.28
CA GLY A 342 -12.33 -3.99 18.78
C GLY A 342 -11.05 -4.65 18.28
N GLU A 343 -10.04 -3.87 17.86
CA GLU A 343 -8.72 -4.39 17.57
C GLU A 343 -7.86 -4.38 18.84
N LYS A 344 -7.14 -5.48 19.09
CA LYS A 344 -6.11 -5.53 20.15
C LYS A 344 -4.84 -4.88 19.61
N VAL A 345 -4.37 -3.84 20.27
CA VAL A 345 -3.18 -3.08 19.87
C VAL A 345 -2.14 -3.11 20.99
N ASN A 346 -0.95 -3.62 20.67
CA ASN A 346 0.20 -3.61 21.58
C ASN A 346 1.36 -2.89 20.88
N ILE A 347 1.67 -1.66 21.31
CA ILE A 347 2.73 -0.85 20.74
C ILE A 347 3.99 -1.03 21.57
N LYS A 348 5.08 -1.50 20.95
CA LYS A 348 6.41 -1.48 21.52
C LYS A 348 7.11 -0.18 21.16
N TRP A 349 7.15 0.71 22.11
CA TRP A 349 7.68 2.08 21.95
C TRP A 349 9.14 2.12 21.51
N SER A 350 9.97 1.18 21.96
CA SER A 350 11.38 1.07 21.60
C SER A 350 11.64 0.93 20.08
N GLN A 351 10.67 0.57 19.29
CA GLN A 351 10.83 0.50 17.82
C GLN A 351 10.84 1.86 17.14
N PHE A 352 10.32 2.88 17.80
CA PHE A 352 10.09 4.20 17.22
C PHE A 352 10.94 5.30 17.88
N PHE A 353 11.34 5.11 19.14
CA PHE A 353 11.91 6.15 19.99
C PHE A 353 13.21 5.70 20.68
N ASN A 354 14.06 4.95 20.00
CA ASN A 354 15.43 4.68 20.43
C ASN A 354 16.36 5.75 19.90
#